data_799c792fe0c58351cc11a5f5afb1f94d
#
_entry.id   799c792fe0c58351cc11a5f5afb1f94d
#
_cell.length_a   1.000
_cell.length_b   1.000
_cell.length_c   1.000
_cell.angle_alpha   90.00
_cell.angle_beta   90.00
_cell.angle_gamma   90.00
#
_symmetry.space_group_name_H-M   'P 1'
#
loop_
_entity.id
_entity.type
_entity.pdbx_description
1 polymer ?
#
loop_
_entity_poly.entity_id
_entity_poly.type
_entity_poly.pdbx_seq_one_letter_code
_entity_poly.pdbx_strand_id
1 'polypeptide(L)'
;VQALRIPGTNLTQSLEMQFQVERAVMKVPEVKTFFSRVGTAEVASDPMGPNISDGYIMLKDKDEWPDDGKSKAEVLEAIEAQLAKVPGNAYEVSQPIQLRFNELISGVRSDLGVKIFGDDLTQLLKSGNEVAAVLNAIPGAEGVKVEQAEGLPMLSIESNRSALLRY
;
A
#
# COMPACT_ATOMS: atom_id res chain seq x y z
N VAL A 1 -7.53 -3.37 2.47
CA VAL A 1 -6.52 -2.32 2.72
C VAL A 1 -5.16 -2.85 2.34
N GLN A 2 -4.46 -2.16 1.46
CA GLN A 2 -3.06 -2.40 1.20
C GLN A 2 -2.23 -1.42 2.02
N ALA A 3 -1.18 -1.91 2.68
CA ALA A 3 -0.21 -1.06 3.36
C ALA A 3 1.17 -1.23 2.70
N LEU A 4 1.72 -0.11 2.26
CA LEU A 4 3.03 -0.02 1.63
C LEU A 4 4.00 0.68 2.56
N ARG A 5 5.13 0.06 2.80
CA ARG A 5 6.23 0.57 3.62
C ARG A 5 7.40 0.95 2.74
N ILE A 6 8.36 1.62 3.31
CA ILE A 6 9.59 1.97 2.59
C ILE A 6 10.21 0.71 1.98
N PRO A 7 10.57 0.72 0.68
CA PRO A 7 11.30 -0.36 0.06
C PRO A 7 12.57 -0.72 0.87
N GLY A 8 12.81 -2.01 1.07
CA GLY A 8 13.90 -2.47 1.93
C GLY A 8 13.51 -2.76 3.38
N THR A 9 12.27 -2.46 3.79
CA THR A 9 11.76 -2.90 5.09
C THR A 9 11.74 -4.43 5.13
N ASN A 10 12.42 -5.02 6.12
CA ASN A 10 12.48 -6.47 6.26
C ASN A 10 11.16 -7.05 6.79
N LEU A 11 10.98 -8.35 6.67
CA LEU A 11 9.74 -9.02 7.02
C LEU A 11 9.37 -8.86 8.50
N THR A 12 10.35 -8.96 9.42
CA THR A 12 10.11 -8.82 10.86
C THR A 12 9.54 -7.44 11.20
N GLN A 13 10.20 -6.40 10.69
CA GLN A 13 9.73 -5.02 10.88
C GLN A 13 8.35 -4.79 10.25
N SER A 14 8.13 -5.36 9.07
CA SER A 14 6.83 -5.26 8.39
C SER A 14 5.71 -5.93 9.18
N LEU A 15 5.98 -7.08 9.81
CA LEU A 15 5.01 -7.75 10.68
C LEU A 15 4.68 -6.93 11.93
N GLU A 16 5.69 -6.36 12.58
CA GLU A 16 5.47 -5.48 13.75
C GLU A 16 4.62 -4.25 13.39
N MET A 17 4.92 -3.61 12.27
CA MET A 17 4.14 -2.48 11.76
C MET A 17 2.72 -2.91 11.40
N GLN A 18 2.56 -4.10 10.79
CA GLN A 18 1.26 -4.64 10.44
C GLN A 18 0.40 -4.92 11.68
N PHE A 19 0.94 -5.46 12.73
CA PHE A 19 0.22 -5.63 14.00
C PHE A 19 -0.25 -4.29 14.61
N GLN A 20 0.52 -3.20 14.43
CA GLN A 20 0.07 -1.88 14.86
C GLN A 20 -1.13 -1.41 14.02
N VAL A 21 -1.10 -1.62 12.72
CA VAL A 21 -2.21 -1.32 11.79
C VAL A 21 -3.46 -2.09 12.20
N GLU A 22 -3.35 -3.40 12.39
CA GLU A 22 -4.46 -4.26 12.79
C GLU A 22 -5.09 -3.81 14.12
N ARG A 23 -4.25 -3.53 15.13
CA ARG A 23 -4.72 -3.02 16.43
C ARG A 23 -5.41 -1.67 16.32
N ALA A 24 -4.97 -0.80 15.41
CA ALA A 24 -5.60 0.49 15.19
C ALA A 24 -6.98 0.34 14.54
N VAL A 25 -7.10 -0.47 13.51
CA VAL A 25 -8.35 -0.73 12.80
C VAL A 25 -9.37 -1.47 13.67
N MET A 26 -8.92 -2.42 14.50
CA MET A 26 -9.80 -3.14 15.44
C MET A 26 -10.40 -2.26 16.54
N LYS A 27 -10.01 -0.99 16.66
CA LYS A 27 -10.68 -0.02 17.54
C LYS A 27 -11.99 0.51 16.96
N VAL A 28 -12.23 0.31 15.67
CA VAL A 28 -13.48 0.69 15.01
C VAL A 28 -14.55 -0.34 15.38
N PRO A 29 -15.64 0.04 16.05
CA PRO A 29 -16.60 -0.91 16.64
C PRO A 29 -17.31 -1.79 15.62
N GLU A 30 -17.47 -1.30 14.39
CA GLU A 30 -18.12 -1.99 13.27
C GLU A 30 -17.22 -3.07 12.66
N VAL A 31 -15.93 -3.09 12.98
CA VAL A 31 -15.00 -4.11 12.50
C VAL A 31 -15.15 -5.40 13.31
N LYS A 32 -15.38 -6.51 12.61
CA LYS A 32 -15.47 -7.86 13.19
C LYS A 32 -14.11 -8.50 13.32
N THR A 33 -13.33 -8.46 12.26
CA THR A 33 -11.97 -9.02 12.24
C THR A 33 -11.14 -8.36 11.14
N PHE A 34 -9.84 -8.39 11.33
CA PHE A 34 -8.87 -7.96 10.36
C PHE A 34 -7.75 -8.99 10.29
N PHE A 35 -7.42 -9.44 9.10
CA PHE A 35 -6.29 -10.33 8.84
C PHE A 35 -5.52 -9.87 7.62
N SER A 36 -4.23 -10.17 7.59
CA SER A 36 -3.34 -9.64 6.56
C SER A 36 -2.36 -10.70 6.07
N ARG A 37 -1.99 -10.57 4.80
CA ARG A 37 -0.88 -11.26 4.18
C ARG A 37 0.27 -10.28 4.03
N VAL A 38 1.46 -10.63 4.50
CA VAL A 38 2.68 -9.82 4.40
C VAL A 38 3.74 -10.58 3.62
N GLY A 39 4.26 -9.96 2.57
CA GLY A 39 5.26 -10.58 1.71
C GLY A 39 4.71 -11.74 0.87
N THR A 40 5.62 -12.53 0.31
CA THR A 40 5.32 -13.61 -0.63
C THR A 40 5.33 -14.96 0.06
N ALA A 41 4.36 -15.82 -0.24
CA ALA A 41 4.37 -17.22 0.17
C ALA A 41 5.44 -18.01 -0.62
N GLU A 42 5.85 -19.17 -0.08
CA GLU A 42 6.83 -20.06 -0.71
C GLU A 42 6.43 -20.50 -2.13
N VAL A 43 5.11 -20.67 -2.35
CA VAL A 43 4.53 -20.92 -3.68
C VAL A 43 3.62 -19.74 -4.00
N ALA A 44 4.16 -18.77 -4.72
CA ALA A 44 3.46 -17.52 -5.01
C ALA A 44 2.97 -17.44 -6.44
N SER A 45 1.66 -17.27 -6.58
CA SER A 45 1.05 -16.78 -7.83
C SER A 45 1.09 -15.25 -7.95
N ASP A 46 1.39 -14.55 -6.85
CA ASP A 46 1.39 -13.10 -6.75
C ASP A 46 2.55 -12.66 -5.83
N PRO A 47 3.73 -12.40 -6.39
CA PRO A 47 4.90 -12.04 -5.62
C PRO A 47 4.77 -10.62 -5.06
N MET A 48 4.83 -10.49 -3.73
CA MET A 48 4.87 -9.21 -3.03
C MET A 48 6.19 -9.06 -2.26
N GLY A 49 6.75 -7.86 -2.29
CA GLY A 49 7.88 -7.55 -1.42
C GLY A 49 7.52 -7.63 0.07
N PRO A 50 8.49 -7.86 0.96
CA PRO A 50 8.22 -7.92 2.41
C PRO A 50 7.73 -6.59 2.99
N ASN A 51 7.91 -5.49 2.27
CA ASN A 51 7.42 -4.15 2.61
C ASN A 51 5.95 -3.92 2.27
N ILE A 52 5.28 -4.88 1.61
CA ILE A 52 3.88 -4.77 1.19
C ILE A 52 3.03 -5.75 1.99
N SER A 53 1.84 -5.31 2.37
CA SER A 53 0.83 -6.19 2.96
C SER A 53 -0.55 -5.93 2.39
N ASP A 54 -1.30 -7.00 2.15
CA ASP A 54 -2.71 -6.97 1.80
C ASP A 54 -3.54 -7.39 3.01
N GLY A 55 -4.37 -6.49 3.51
CA GLY A 55 -5.22 -6.70 4.65
C GLY A 55 -6.69 -6.72 4.28
N TYR A 56 -7.42 -7.65 4.87
CA TYR A 56 -8.85 -7.84 4.68
C TYR A 56 -9.60 -7.49 5.96
N ILE A 57 -10.39 -6.43 5.91
CA ILE A 57 -11.24 -5.98 7.01
C ILE A 57 -12.63 -6.54 6.79
N MET A 58 -13.09 -7.35 7.71
CA MET A 58 -14.45 -7.88 7.74
C MET A 58 -15.27 -7.05 8.70
N LEU A 59 -16.35 -6.47 8.22
CA LEU A 59 -17.30 -5.74 9.05
C LEU A 59 -18.30 -6.72 9.71
N LYS A 60 -18.83 -6.31 10.84
CA LYS A 60 -19.99 -6.97 11.49
C LYS A 60 -21.23 -6.86 10.61
N ASP A 61 -22.22 -7.68 10.85
CA ASP A 61 -23.51 -7.52 10.24
C ASP A 61 -24.13 -6.17 10.67
N LYS A 62 -24.94 -5.57 9.80
CA LYS A 62 -25.42 -4.19 9.99
C LYS A 62 -26.22 -4.01 11.29
N ASP A 63 -26.94 -5.03 11.70
CA ASP A 63 -27.73 -5.10 12.92
C ASP A 63 -26.88 -5.22 14.20
N GLU A 64 -25.61 -5.57 14.07
CA GLU A 64 -24.63 -5.60 15.18
C GLU A 64 -23.85 -4.28 15.32
N TRP A 65 -24.10 -3.30 14.47
CA TRP A 65 -23.43 -2.02 14.56
C TRP A 65 -23.95 -1.20 15.74
N PRO A 66 -23.07 -0.49 16.47
CA PRO A 66 -23.52 0.36 17.59
C PRO A 66 -24.45 1.49 17.17
N ASP A 67 -24.35 1.93 15.92
CA ASP A 67 -25.23 2.90 15.27
C ASP A 67 -25.66 2.30 13.93
N ASP A 68 -26.93 1.88 13.85
CA ASP A 68 -27.54 1.28 12.66
C ASP A 68 -27.78 2.31 11.54
N GLY A 69 -27.83 3.59 11.88
CA GLY A 69 -27.91 4.70 10.94
C GLY A 69 -26.61 4.97 10.16
N LYS A 70 -25.47 4.57 10.72
CA LYS A 70 -24.15 4.82 10.14
C LYS A 70 -23.99 4.15 8.77
N SER A 71 -23.52 4.90 7.78
CA SER A 71 -23.24 4.40 6.44
C SER A 71 -21.89 3.66 6.34
N LYS A 72 -21.72 2.85 5.28
CA LYS A 72 -20.40 2.25 5.01
C LYS A 72 -19.31 3.29 4.75
N ALA A 73 -19.66 4.43 4.17
CA ALA A 73 -18.71 5.51 3.92
C ALA A 73 -18.17 6.08 5.24
N GLU A 74 -19.04 6.33 6.21
CA GLU A 74 -18.63 6.81 7.55
C GLU A 74 -17.80 5.78 8.31
N VAL A 75 -18.05 4.48 8.13
CA VAL A 75 -17.19 3.43 8.69
C VAL A 75 -15.81 3.44 8.00
N LEU A 76 -15.77 3.65 6.67
CA LEU A 76 -14.53 3.78 5.93
C LEU A 76 -13.71 4.96 6.43
N GLU A 77 -14.31 6.13 6.56
CA GLU A 77 -13.67 7.32 7.14
C GLU A 77 -13.11 7.06 8.55
N ALA A 78 -13.87 6.34 9.38
CA ALA A 78 -13.42 5.97 10.72
C ALA A 78 -12.21 5.02 10.68
N ILE A 79 -12.15 4.09 9.73
CA ILE A 79 -11.01 3.21 9.49
C ILE A 79 -9.80 4.02 9.03
N GLU A 80 -9.96 4.89 8.04
CA GLU A 80 -8.90 5.76 7.51
C GLU A 80 -8.34 6.68 8.59
N ALA A 81 -9.20 7.23 9.44
CA ALA A 81 -8.80 8.03 10.59
C ALA A 81 -7.96 7.24 11.62
N GLN A 82 -8.17 5.92 11.76
CA GLN A 82 -7.30 5.08 12.59
C GLN A 82 -5.99 4.74 11.89
N LEU A 83 -6.03 4.46 10.58
CA LEU A 83 -4.84 4.20 9.77
C LEU A 83 -3.89 5.40 9.76
N ALA A 84 -4.42 6.61 9.63
CA ALA A 84 -3.64 7.85 9.66
C ALA A 84 -2.84 8.06 10.96
N LYS A 85 -3.23 7.40 12.06
CA LYS A 85 -2.51 7.46 13.33
C LYS A 85 -1.30 6.52 13.40
N VAL A 86 -1.14 5.62 12.43
CA VAL A 86 -0.04 4.67 12.40
C VAL A 86 0.99 5.12 11.36
N PRO A 87 2.12 5.68 11.79
CA PRO A 87 3.13 6.23 10.89
C PRO A 87 3.90 5.13 10.14
N GLY A 88 4.56 5.52 9.07
CA GLY A 88 5.50 4.66 8.34
C GLY A 88 4.85 3.76 7.29
N ASN A 89 3.56 3.92 7.04
CA ASN A 89 2.85 3.22 5.98
C ASN A 89 2.14 4.22 5.05
N ALA A 90 2.11 3.91 3.77
CA ALA A 90 1.15 4.48 2.83
C ALA A 90 0.00 3.47 2.69
N TYR A 91 -1.24 3.94 2.77
CA TYR A 91 -2.41 3.07 2.74
C TYR A 91 -3.21 3.26 1.45
N GLU A 92 -3.76 2.17 0.98
CA GLU A 92 -4.75 2.15 -0.08
C GLU A 92 -5.93 1.31 0.37
N VAL A 93 -7.10 1.95 0.45
CA VAL A 93 -8.33 1.28 0.85
C VAL A 93 -9.18 1.07 -0.39
N SER A 94 -9.58 -0.17 -0.63
CA SER A 94 -10.37 -0.54 -1.79
C SER A 94 -11.31 -1.70 -1.46
N GLN A 95 -12.27 -1.93 -2.34
CA GLN A 95 -13.08 -3.14 -2.27
C GLN A 95 -12.45 -4.23 -3.15
N PRO A 96 -12.38 -5.48 -2.70
CA PRO A 96 -11.70 -6.55 -3.45
C PRO A 96 -12.22 -6.76 -4.87
N ILE A 97 -13.53 -6.65 -5.06
CA ILE A 97 -14.16 -6.81 -6.38
C ILE A 97 -13.84 -5.62 -7.29
N GLN A 98 -13.97 -4.40 -6.80
CA GLN A 98 -13.65 -3.18 -7.53
C GLN A 98 -12.18 -3.14 -7.94
N LEU A 99 -11.28 -3.46 -7.01
CA LEU A 99 -9.85 -3.53 -7.27
C LEU A 99 -9.55 -4.48 -8.42
N ARG A 100 -10.13 -5.69 -8.39
CA ARG A 100 -9.89 -6.69 -9.43
C ARG A 100 -10.47 -6.27 -10.78
N PHE A 101 -11.59 -5.57 -10.77
CA PHE A 101 -12.21 -5.03 -11.98
C PHE A 101 -11.32 -3.94 -12.62
N ASN A 102 -10.80 -3.02 -11.82
CA ASN A 102 -9.91 -1.96 -12.28
C ASN A 102 -8.60 -2.53 -12.84
N GLU A 103 -8.00 -3.50 -12.18
CA GLU A 103 -6.81 -4.19 -12.66
C GLU A 103 -7.02 -4.87 -14.03
N LEU A 104 -8.16 -5.52 -14.23
CA LEU A 104 -8.48 -6.21 -15.48
C LEU A 104 -8.76 -5.26 -16.65
N ILE A 105 -9.39 -4.11 -16.38
CA ILE A 105 -9.79 -3.16 -17.42
C ILE A 105 -8.64 -2.22 -17.80
N SER A 106 -7.96 -1.65 -16.82
CA SER A 106 -6.98 -0.59 -17.04
C SER A 106 -5.54 -0.94 -16.63
N GLY A 107 -5.35 -2.08 -15.99
CA GLY A 107 -4.04 -2.52 -15.48
C GLY A 107 -3.54 -1.65 -14.32
N VAL A 108 -4.42 -0.85 -13.71
CA VAL A 108 -4.15 -0.03 -12.53
C VAL A 108 -5.21 -0.30 -11.47
N ARG A 109 -4.86 -0.08 -10.20
CA ARG A 109 -5.74 -0.35 -9.06
C ARG A 109 -6.72 0.80 -8.75
N SER A 110 -6.51 1.96 -9.35
CA SER A 110 -7.31 3.17 -9.18
C SER A 110 -8.28 3.37 -10.35
N ASP A 111 -9.26 4.24 -10.18
CA ASP A 111 -10.23 4.59 -11.21
C ASP A 111 -9.59 5.32 -12.40
N LEU A 112 -8.50 6.05 -12.14
CA LEU A 112 -7.70 6.74 -13.15
C LEU A 112 -6.22 6.40 -12.99
N GLY A 113 -5.55 6.09 -14.09
CA GLY A 113 -4.11 5.89 -14.11
C GLY A 113 -3.45 6.80 -15.13
N VAL A 114 -2.51 7.63 -14.69
CA VAL A 114 -1.66 8.44 -15.58
C VAL A 114 -0.34 7.71 -15.76
N LYS A 115 -0.04 7.32 -17.00
CA LYS A 115 1.22 6.63 -17.33
C LYS A 115 2.19 7.64 -17.97
N ILE A 116 3.37 7.75 -17.37
CA ILE A 116 4.45 8.60 -17.85
C ILE A 116 5.57 7.68 -18.35
N PHE A 117 6.07 7.94 -19.57
CA PHE A 117 7.08 7.11 -20.21
C PHE A 117 8.37 7.93 -20.40
N GLY A 118 9.51 7.29 -20.22
CA GLY A 118 10.83 7.88 -20.40
C GLY A 118 11.93 6.90 -20.00
N ASP A 119 13.18 7.22 -20.30
CA ASP A 119 14.34 6.37 -20.06
C ASP A 119 15.04 6.70 -18.74
N ASP A 120 14.79 7.87 -18.16
CA ASP A 120 15.41 8.35 -16.92
C ASP A 120 14.41 8.31 -15.76
N LEU A 121 14.67 7.43 -14.79
CA LEU A 121 13.79 7.24 -13.62
C LEU A 121 13.68 8.50 -12.75
N THR A 122 14.77 9.27 -12.60
CA THR A 122 14.76 10.51 -11.81
C THR A 122 13.86 11.55 -12.45
N GLN A 123 13.95 11.66 -13.78
CA GLN A 123 13.08 12.57 -14.54
C GLN A 123 11.62 12.12 -14.52
N LEU A 124 11.38 10.79 -14.61
CA LEU A 124 10.04 10.21 -14.49
C LEU A 124 9.41 10.52 -13.15
N LEU A 125 10.17 10.34 -12.05
CA LEU A 125 9.68 10.63 -10.71
C LEU A 125 9.36 12.12 -10.52
N LYS A 126 10.23 13.00 -11.04
CA LYS A 126 9.99 14.43 -11.02
C LYS A 126 8.69 14.79 -11.75
N SER A 127 8.52 14.30 -12.98
CA SER A 127 7.32 14.51 -13.77
C SER A 127 6.07 13.93 -13.09
N GLY A 128 6.19 12.75 -12.47
CA GLY A 128 5.11 12.14 -11.69
C GLY A 128 4.66 13.02 -10.52
N ASN A 129 5.61 13.59 -9.78
CA ASN A 129 5.31 14.49 -8.67
C ASN A 129 4.68 15.81 -9.14
N GLU A 130 5.12 16.35 -10.27
CA GLU A 130 4.51 17.55 -10.89
C GLU A 130 3.06 17.28 -11.30
N VAL A 131 2.79 16.14 -11.93
CA VAL A 131 1.43 15.72 -12.29
C VAL A 131 0.57 15.51 -11.04
N ALA A 132 1.11 14.85 -10.02
CA ALA A 132 0.39 14.65 -8.77
C ALA A 132 0.03 15.98 -8.07
N ALA A 133 0.92 16.96 -8.10
CA ALA A 133 0.63 18.29 -7.56
C ALA A 133 -0.53 18.98 -8.29
N VAL A 134 -0.59 18.87 -9.62
CA VAL A 134 -1.70 19.38 -10.41
C VAL A 134 -3.00 18.64 -10.09
N LEU A 135 -2.98 17.32 -10.05
CA LEU A 135 -4.16 16.51 -9.77
C LEU A 135 -4.71 16.78 -8.36
N ASN A 136 -3.86 16.91 -7.34
CA ASN A 136 -4.28 17.23 -5.97
C ASN A 136 -4.95 18.63 -5.85
N ALA A 137 -4.71 19.53 -6.81
CA ALA A 137 -5.36 20.83 -6.85
C ALA A 137 -6.77 20.80 -7.48
N ILE A 138 -7.17 19.69 -8.09
CA ILE A 138 -8.47 19.55 -8.75
C ILE A 138 -9.53 19.17 -7.71
N PRO A 139 -10.62 19.94 -7.57
CA PRO A 139 -11.73 19.57 -6.68
C PRO A 139 -12.32 18.22 -7.06
N GLY A 140 -12.42 17.30 -6.08
CA GLY A 140 -12.94 15.95 -6.27
C GLY A 140 -11.88 14.90 -6.67
N ALA A 141 -10.62 15.29 -6.83
CA ALA A 141 -9.53 14.35 -6.95
C ALA A 141 -9.09 13.90 -5.54
N GLU A 142 -9.23 12.63 -5.23
CA GLU A 142 -8.85 12.04 -3.96
C GLU A 142 -7.87 10.87 -4.17
N GLY A 143 -7.01 10.64 -3.19
CA GLY A 143 -6.10 9.48 -3.20
C GLY A 143 -5.03 9.51 -4.29
N VAL A 144 -4.61 10.70 -4.76
CA VAL A 144 -3.56 10.83 -5.78
C VAL A 144 -2.25 10.27 -5.23
N LYS A 145 -1.69 9.29 -5.93
CA LYS A 145 -0.41 8.65 -5.58
C LYS A 145 0.52 8.65 -6.78
N VAL A 146 1.80 8.86 -6.51
CA VAL A 146 2.89 8.56 -7.45
C VAL A 146 3.46 7.21 -7.07
N GLU A 147 3.59 6.30 -8.04
CA GLU A 147 4.21 5.02 -7.82
C GLU A 147 5.69 5.20 -7.49
N GLN A 148 6.16 4.46 -6.49
CA GLN A 148 7.52 4.62 -6.00
C GLN A 148 8.48 3.89 -6.95
N ALA A 149 9.12 4.64 -7.84
CA ALA A 149 10.06 4.13 -8.83
C ALA A 149 11.52 4.10 -8.33
N GLU A 150 11.80 4.69 -7.18
CA GLU A 150 13.15 4.73 -6.60
C GLU A 150 13.27 3.84 -5.36
N GLY A 151 14.44 3.20 -5.25
CA GLY A 151 15.11 3.17 -4.01
C GLY A 151 15.15 1.96 -3.15
N LEU A 152 15.40 0.80 -3.70
CA LEU A 152 16.09 -0.20 -2.88
C LEU A 152 17.57 0.17 -2.83
N PRO A 153 18.10 0.63 -1.68
CA PRO A 153 19.54 0.70 -1.54
C PRO A 153 20.12 -0.70 -1.68
N MET A 154 20.82 -0.96 -2.77
CA MET A 154 21.48 -2.24 -3.01
C MET A 154 22.94 -2.13 -2.57
N LEU A 155 23.35 -3.01 -1.66
CA LEU A 155 24.75 -3.23 -1.37
C LEU A 155 25.31 -4.18 -2.44
N SER A 156 26.07 -3.64 -3.39
CA SER A 156 26.79 -4.45 -4.37
C SER A 156 28.20 -4.78 -3.83
N ILE A 157 28.50 -6.06 -3.71
CA ILE A 157 29.85 -6.52 -3.33
C ILE A 157 30.52 -7.04 -4.58
N GLU A 158 31.45 -6.24 -5.12
CA GLU A 158 32.27 -6.63 -6.27
C GLU A 158 33.59 -7.18 -5.81
N SER A 159 33.89 -8.43 -6.16
CA SER A 159 35.15 -9.05 -5.86
C SER A 159 36.26 -8.52 -6.78
N ASN A 160 37.30 -7.95 -6.20
CA ASN A 160 38.52 -7.60 -6.94
C ASN A 160 39.31 -8.88 -7.23
N ARG A 161 39.11 -9.46 -8.41
CA ARG A 161 39.72 -10.72 -8.82
C ARG A 161 41.25 -10.66 -8.81
N SER A 162 41.83 -9.51 -9.18
CA SER A 162 43.29 -9.33 -9.18
C SER A 162 43.91 -9.29 -7.77
N ALA A 163 43.16 -8.80 -6.78
CA ALA A 163 43.56 -8.86 -5.38
C ALA A 163 43.37 -10.27 -4.80
N LEU A 164 42.32 -10.97 -5.14
CA LEU A 164 42.03 -12.35 -4.69
C LEU A 164 43.10 -13.36 -5.18
N LEU A 165 43.71 -13.11 -6.33
CA LEU A 165 44.80 -13.96 -6.85
C LEU A 165 46.11 -13.84 -6.05
N ARG A 166 46.18 -12.92 -5.08
CA ARG A 166 47.35 -12.73 -4.24
C ARG A 166 47.25 -13.42 -2.88
N TYR A 167 46.06 -13.96 -2.55
CA TYR A 167 45.78 -14.70 -1.32
C TYR A 167 45.34 -16.13 -1.65
#